data_e84c0b232418576bab7fd7fd7c404848
#
_entry.id   e84c0b232418576bab7fd7fd7c404848
#
_cell.length_a   1.000
_cell.length_b   1.000
_cell.length_c   1.000
_cell.angle_alpha   90.00
_cell.angle_beta   90.00
_cell.angle_gamma   90.00
#
_symmetry.space_group_name_H-M   'P 1'
#
loop_
_entity.id
_entity.type
_entity.pdbx_description
1 polymer ?
#
loop_
_entity_poly.entity_id
_entity_poly.type
_entity_poly.pdbx_seq_one_letter_code
_entity_poly.pdbx_strand_id
1 'polypeptide(L)'
;MTMTLLSRRSALAAVSALMLAACGGSDSGSTTGVAAITKGDHVKGSESAPVTIIEYASPTCPACKYFHDDILPELTEKYVVTGKVKFVFREYPVHQGPDLPAYVLALCAGEDKFFDVLDDLFANQTGVVTAAQNGTLKGALQVIGKRHGIETEAQFDACMENRDYRMVLADKYQVATEKWGVDSTPTFIVNGKKHLFENETRSVESFSKYIDSLLGEETPAATETAAPTEDTAPQPTQADAESGVPETTDQQ
;
A
#
# COMPACT_ATOMS: atom_id res chain seq x y z
N MET A 1 -11.63 -41.50 -69.23
CA MET A 1 -13.03 -41.62 -69.67
C MET A 1 -13.87 -41.15 -68.49
N THR A 2 -14.58 -40.19 -68.51
CA THR A 2 -15.32 -39.27 -69.29
C THR A 2 -15.70 -38.11 -68.37
N MET A 3 -15.24 -36.96 -68.67
CA MET A 3 -15.87 -35.65 -68.64
C MET A 3 -17.39 -35.67 -68.60
N THR A 4 -18.01 -34.85 -67.75
CA THR A 4 -19.11 -34.03 -68.18
C THR A 4 -19.16 -32.75 -67.36
N LEU A 5 -19.04 -31.65 -68.05
CA LEU A 5 -19.29 -30.24 -67.75
C LEU A 5 -20.79 -29.97 -67.85
N LEU A 6 -21.18 -28.83 -67.37
CA LEU A 6 -22.31 -27.93 -67.61
C LEU A 6 -23.16 -27.69 -66.37
N SER A 7 -23.62 -26.52 -66.03
CA SER A 7 -23.68 -25.21 -66.69
C SER A 7 -24.64 -24.32 -65.85
N ARG A 8 -24.21 -23.06 -65.63
CA ARG A 8 -25.03 -21.84 -65.72
C ARG A 8 -26.40 -21.76 -64.95
N ARG A 9 -26.71 -20.77 -64.25
CA ARG A 9 -26.97 -19.35 -64.47
C ARG A 9 -27.69 -18.76 -63.25
N SER A 10 -27.16 -17.68 -62.74
CA SER A 10 -27.78 -16.37 -62.60
C SER A 10 -29.21 -16.27 -62.10
N ALA A 11 -29.41 -15.70 -60.95
CA ALA A 11 -30.53 -14.77 -60.70
C ALA A 11 -30.15 -13.77 -59.63
N LEU A 12 -30.38 -12.54 -60.00
CA LEU A 12 -30.11 -11.27 -59.33
C LEU A 12 -31.14 -11.01 -58.19
N ALA A 13 -30.67 -10.20 -57.25
CA ALA A 13 -31.37 -9.11 -56.59
C ALA A 13 -32.41 -9.43 -55.52
N ALA A 14 -32.05 -9.07 -54.28
CA ALA A 14 -32.96 -8.25 -53.46
C ALA A 14 -32.09 -7.50 -52.41
N VAL A 15 -31.98 -6.24 -52.58
CA VAL A 15 -31.52 -5.25 -51.63
C VAL A 15 -32.56 -5.21 -50.51
N SER A 16 -32.18 -5.59 -49.34
CA SER A 16 -32.93 -5.24 -48.13
C SER A 16 -31.98 -4.54 -47.17
N ALA A 17 -32.08 -3.21 -47.19
CA ALA A 17 -31.51 -2.33 -46.20
C ALA A 17 -32.13 -2.65 -44.84
N LEU A 18 -31.39 -3.32 -43.98
CA LEU A 18 -31.74 -3.43 -42.57
C LEU A 18 -30.89 -2.42 -41.84
N MET A 19 -31.54 -1.40 -41.33
CA MET A 19 -30.97 -0.41 -40.42
C MET A 19 -30.40 -1.17 -39.21
N LEU A 20 -29.07 -1.15 -39.04
CA LEU A 20 -28.44 -1.42 -37.78
C LEU A 20 -28.74 -0.24 -36.86
N ALA A 21 -29.70 -0.44 -35.97
CA ALA A 21 -29.76 0.35 -34.74
C ALA A 21 -28.49 0.07 -33.96
N ALA A 22 -27.52 0.98 -34.07
CA ALA A 22 -26.38 1.05 -33.21
C ALA A 22 -26.90 1.37 -31.80
N CYS A 23 -27.07 0.35 -30.98
CA CYS A 23 -27.01 0.54 -29.52
C CYS A 23 -25.60 0.97 -29.19
N GLY A 24 -25.38 2.27 -29.26
CA GLY A 24 -24.25 2.93 -28.67
C GLY A 24 -24.35 2.77 -27.16
N GLY A 25 -23.73 1.72 -26.62
CA GLY A 25 -23.35 1.68 -25.23
C GLY A 25 -22.33 2.79 -25.04
N SER A 26 -22.81 3.93 -24.56
CA SER A 26 -21.92 5.00 -24.08
C SER A 26 -21.28 4.50 -22.81
N ASP A 27 -20.16 3.82 -22.95
CA ASP A 27 -19.19 3.69 -21.87
C ASP A 27 -18.51 5.05 -21.70
N SER A 28 -19.27 6.00 -21.20
CA SER A 28 -18.73 7.25 -20.67
C SER A 28 -18.28 7.05 -19.22
N GLY A 29 -17.46 6.06 -19.02
CA GLY A 29 -16.60 5.95 -17.85
C GLY A 29 -15.36 6.78 -18.12
N SER A 30 -15.44 8.08 -17.91
CA SER A 30 -14.26 8.92 -17.76
C SER A 30 -13.54 8.52 -16.47
N THR A 31 -12.84 7.40 -16.52
CA THR A 31 -11.88 7.03 -15.49
C THR A 31 -10.63 7.86 -15.69
N THR A 32 -10.69 9.07 -15.16
CA THR A 32 -9.49 9.88 -14.96
C THR A 32 -8.48 9.06 -14.15
N GLY A 33 -7.54 8.42 -14.83
CA GLY A 33 -6.23 8.07 -14.31
C GLY A 33 -6.10 7.17 -13.08
N VAL A 34 -7.19 6.60 -12.57
CA VAL A 34 -7.11 5.66 -11.44
C VAL A 34 -6.53 4.35 -11.97
N ALA A 35 -5.43 3.89 -11.37
CA ALA A 35 -4.91 2.56 -11.66
C ALA A 35 -6.01 1.55 -11.37
N ALA A 36 -6.51 0.88 -12.42
CA ALA A 36 -7.58 -0.09 -12.26
C ALA A 36 -7.17 -1.14 -11.21
N ILE A 37 -8.04 -1.38 -10.24
CA ILE A 37 -7.89 -2.48 -9.30
C ILE A 37 -8.03 -3.76 -10.12
N THR A 38 -7.04 -4.63 -10.00
CA THR A 38 -6.99 -5.88 -10.74
C THR A 38 -7.41 -7.04 -9.86
N LYS A 39 -7.91 -8.10 -10.47
CA LYS A 39 -8.20 -9.33 -9.74
C LYS A 39 -6.94 -9.80 -9.01
N GLY A 40 -7.05 -10.00 -7.69
CA GLY A 40 -5.94 -10.39 -6.83
C GLY A 40 -5.23 -9.22 -6.16
N ASP A 41 -5.74 -7.99 -6.27
CA ASP A 41 -5.31 -6.89 -5.41
C ASP A 41 -5.89 -7.06 -4.01
N HIS A 42 -5.11 -6.72 -2.98
CA HIS A 42 -5.53 -6.77 -1.59
C HIS A 42 -5.93 -5.37 -1.14
N VAL A 43 -7.19 -5.22 -0.74
CA VAL A 43 -7.80 -3.90 -0.54
C VAL A 43 -8.27 -3.72 0.91
N LYS A 44 -7.97 -2.55 1.48
CA LYS A 44 -8.59 -2.04 2.72
C LYS A 44 -9.40 -0.79 2.40
N GLY A 45 -10.59 -0.64 2.96
CA GLY A 45 -11.45 0.53 2.81
C GLY A 45 -12.57 0.37 1.79
N SER A 46 -13.25 1.48 1.50
CA SER A 46 -14.43 1.49 0.63
C SER A 46 -14.06 1.51 -0.85
N GLU A 47 -14.79 0.72 -1.65
CA GLU A 47 -14.67 0.78 -3.12
C GLU A 47 -15.04 2.15 -3.69
N SER A 48 -15.91 2.89 -3.01
CA SER A 48 -16.36 4.22 -3.41
C SER A 48 -15.49 5.37 -2.87
N ALA A 49 -14.36 5.05 -2.20
CA ALA A 49 -13.49 6.08 -1.66
C ALA A 49 -12.95 7.01 -2.76
N PRO A 50 -12.98 8.34 -2.55
CA PRO A 50 -12.54 9.31 -3.57
C PRO A 50 -11.02 9.28 -3.82
N VAL A 51 -10.24 8.78 -2.88
CA VAL A 51 -8.79 8.65 -3.02
C VAL A 51 -8.42 7.18 -3.01
N THR A 52 -7.63 6.76 -3.99
CA THR A 52 -7.04 5.41 -4.04
C THR A 52 -5.53 5.52 -3.88
N ILE A 53 -4.98 4.81 -2.90
CA ILE A 53 -3.54 4.69 -2.67
C ILE A 53 -3.14 3.24 -2.93
N ILE A 54 -2.29 3.01 -3.92
CA ILE A 54 -1.69 1.70 -4.18
C ILE A 54 -0.26 1.75 -3.70
N GLU A 55 0.11 0.84 -2.82
CA GLU A 55 1.48 0.62 -2.38
C GLU A 55 2.05 -0.62 -3.05
N TYR A 56 3.14 -0.46 -3.79
CA TYR A 56 4.00 -1.56 -4.18
C TYR A 56 5.07 -1.74 -3.10
N ALA A 57 5.05 -2.87 -2.43
CA ALA A 57 5.88 -3.10 -1.25
C ALA A 57 6.46 -4.50 -1.20
N SER A 58 7.46 -4.69 -0.35
CA SER A 58 8.13 -5.97 -0.10
C SER A 58 8.19 -6.25 1.41
N PRO A 59 7.87 -7.49 1.86
CA PRO A 59 7.91 -7.85 3.27
C PRO A 59 9.33 -7.83 3.86
N THR A 60 10.37 -7.84 3.01
CA THR A 60 11.76 -7.74 3.45
C THR A 60 12.36 -6.34 3.31
N CYS A 61 11.60 -5.37 2.83
CA CYS A 61 12.04 -3.98 2.68
C CYS A 61 11.89 -3.22 4.01
N PRO A 62 12.98 -2.68 4.61
CA PRO A 62 12.90 -1.94 5.87
C PRO A 62 12.01 -0.69 5.80
N ALA A 63 12.03 0.02 4.67
CA ALA A 63 11.21 1.22 4.48
C ALA A 63 9.70 0.87 4.36
N CYS A 64 9.36 -0.32 3.82
CA CYS A 64 7.99 -0.82 3.83
C CYS A 64 7.54 -1.16 5.25
N LYS A 65 8.39 -1.85 6.02
CA LYS A 65 8.12 -2.11 7.44
C LYS A 65 7.84 -0.82 8.19
N TYR A 66 8.69 0.20 8.03
CA TYR A 66 8.49 1.50 8.67
C TYR A 66 7.13 2.11 8.29
N PHE A 67 6.75 2.05 7.01
CA PHE A 67 5.44 2.55 6.59
C PHE A 67 4.29 1.77 7.24
N HIS A 68 4.38 0.45 7.30
CA HIS A 68 3.34 -0.41 7.87
C HIS A 68 3.24 -0.31 9.40
N ASP A 69 4.37 -0.13 10.10
CA ASP A 69 4.39 -0.05 11.57
C ASP A 69 4.01 1.34 12.08
N ASP A 70 4.54 2.41 11.45
CA ASP A 70 4.54 3.76 12.01
C ASP A 70 3.62 4.74 11.28
N ILE A 71 3.21 4.45 10.03
CA ILE A 71 2.44 5.39 9.21
C ILE A 71 1.05 4.85 8.88
N LEU A 72 0.98 3.65 8.30
CA LEU A 72 -0.27 3.07 7.81
C LEU A 72 -1.37 2.93 8.86
N PRO A 73 -1.08 2.58 10.14
CA PRO A 73 -2.12 2.45 11.16
C PRO A 73 -2.91 3.76 11.36
N GLU A 74 -2.22 4.89 11.51
CA GLU A 74 -2.87 6.20 11.68
C GLU A 74 -3.61 6.65 10.42
N LEU A 75 -3.04 6.42 9.23
CA LEU A 75 -3.74 6.69 7.98
C LEU A 75 -4.99 5.81 7.82
N THR A 76 -4.92 4.58 8.31
CA THR A 76 -6.06 3.66 8.29
C THR A 76 -7.20 4.18 9.13
N GLU A 77 -6.94 4.59 10.35
CA GLU A 77 -7.96 5.17 11.24
C GLU A 77 -8.55 6.47 10.67
N LYS A 78 -7.69 7.37 10.19
CA LYS A 78 -8.11 8.70 9.75
C LYS A 78 -8.84 8.70 8.42
N TYR A 79 -8.43 7.85 7.48
CA TYR A 79 -8.90 7.93 6.09
C TYR A 79 -9.53 6.64 5.56
N VAL A 80 -8.99 5.47 5.87
CA VAL A 80 -9.48 4.20 5.30
C VAL A 80 -10.79 3.80 5.98
N VAL A 81 -10.83 3.78 7.31
CA VAL A 81 -12.03 3.44 8.10
C VAL A 81 -13.14 4.45 7.86
N THR A 82 -12.79 5.70 7.63
CA THR A 82 -13.77 6.78 7.34
C THR A 82 -14.26 6.80 5.89
N GLY A 83 -13.79 5.86 5.04
CA GLY A 83 -14.22 5.74 3.65
C GLY A 83 -13.64 6.81 2.71
N LYS A 84 -12.68 7.60 3.15
CA LYS A 84 -12.03 8.65 2.35
C LYS A 84 -10.93 8.10 1.45
N VAL A 85 -10.28 7.02 1.88
CA VAL A 85 -9.19 6.36 1.16
C VAL A 85 -9.49 4.89 0.98
N LYS A 86 -9.24 4.39 -0.23
CA LYS A 86 -9.07 2.99 -0.56
C LYS A 86 -7.59 2.69 -0.63
N PHE A 87 -7.10 1.84 0.27
CA PHE A 87 -5.73 1.39 0.29
C PHE A 87 -5.60 0.03 -0.40
N VAL A 88 -4.66 -0.08 -1.33
CA VAL A 88 -4.38 -1.30 -2.09
C VAL A 88 -2.93 -1.69 -1.89
N PHE A 89 -2.71 -2.89 -1.42
CA PHE A 89 -1.39 -3.49 -1.35
C PHE A 89 -1.10 -4.30 -2.61
N ARG A 90 0.07 -4.10 -3.20
CA ARG A 90 0.57 -4.89 -4.32
C ARG A 90 1.96 -5.43 -4.05
N GLU A 91 2.10 -6.70 -4.26
CA GLU A 91 3.36 -7.41 -4.09
C GLU A 91 4.39 -6.94 -5.12
N TYR A 92 5.54 -6.51 -4.63
CA TYR A 92 6.70 -6.19 -5.46
C TYR A 92 7.97 -6.77 -4.83
N PRO A 93 8.40 -7.97 -5.27
CA PRO A 93 9.55 -8.64 -4.68
C PRO A 93 10.86 -7.96 -5.09
N VAL A 94 11.48 -7.21 -4.18
CA VAL A 94 12.83 -6.64 -4.38
C VAL A 94 13.92 -7.64 -4.11
N HIS A 95 13.67 -8.59 -3.19
CA HIS A 95 14.56 -9.70 -2.87
C HIS A 95 13.85 -11.01 -3.22
N GLN A 96 13.96 -11.45 -4.46
CA GLN A 96 13.21 -12.60 -4.97
C GLN A 96 13.31 -13.86 -4.10
N GLY A 97 14.46 -14.10 -3.47
CA GLY A 97 14.68 -15.27 -2.61
C GLY A 97 13.72 -15.34 -1.43
N PRO A 98 13.68 -14.36 -0.50
CA PRO A 98 12.78 -14.37 0.64
C PRO A 98 11.37 -13.82 0.34
N ASP A 99 11.21 -12.87 -0.58
CA ASP A 99 9.93 -12.20 -0.82
C ASP A 99 8.91 -13.14 -1.48
N LEU A 100 9.31 -13.89 -2.50
CA LEU A 100 8.38 -14.76 -3.22
C LEU A 100 7.72 -15.79 -2.31
N PRO A 101 8.44 -16.59 -1.49
CA PRO A 101 7.80 -17.53 -0.58
C PRO A 101 7.00 -16.83 0.53
N ALA A 102 7.40 -15.62 0.97
CA ALA A 102 6.63 -14.84 1.93
C ALA A 102 5.26 -14.41 1.36
N TYR A 103 5.22 -13.92 0.13
CA TYR A 103 3.96 -13.61 -0.53
C TYR A 103 3.09 -14.85 -0.82
N VAL A 104 3.72 -15.94 -1.25
CA VAL A 104 3.00 -17.21 -1.45
C VAL A 104 2.34 -17.66 -0.14
N LEU A 105 3.01 -17.48 0.99
CA LEU A 105 2.45 -17.78 2.31
C LEU A 105 1.19 -16.94 2.59
N ALA A 106 1.26 -15.63 2.35
CA ALA A 106 0.14 -14.72 2.55
C ALA A 106 -1.05 -15.06 1.63
N LEU A 107 -0.79 -15.33 0.34
CA LEU A 107 -1.81 -15.76 -0.61
C LEU A 107 -2.46 -17.09 -0.19
N CYS A 108 -1.67 -18.01 0.36
CA CYS A 108 -2.12 -19.33 0.78
C CYS A 108 -3.02 -19.29 2.02
N ALA A 109 -2.83 -18.32 2.89
CA ALA A 109 -3.68 -18.12 4.06
C ALA A 109 -5.10 -17.66 3.66
N GLY A 110 -5.28 -17.20 2.41
CA GLY A 110 -6.55 -16.73 1.87
C GLY A 110 -6.76 -15.23 2.03
N GLU A 111 -7.70 -14.72 1.24
CA GLU A 111 -7.99 -13.28 1.14
C GLU A 111 -8.25 -12.64 2.51
N ASP A 112 -9.07 -13.28 3.33
CA ASP A 112 -9.46 -12.77 4.65
C ASP A 112 -8.29 -12.65 5.64
N LYS A 113 -7.21 -13.38 5.40
CA LYS A 113 -6.03 -13.43 6.27
C LYS A 113 -4.77 -12.82 5.64
N PHE A 114 -4.87 -12.38 4.41
CA PHE A 114 -3.70 -11.86 3.68
C PHE A 114 -2.98 -10.77 4.47
N PHE A 115 -3.72 -9.77 4.94
CA PHE A 115 -3.14 -8.67 5.70
C PHE A 115 -2.61 -9.10 7.07
N ASP A 116 -3.26 -10.05 7.75
CA ASP A 116 -2.78 -10.56 9.03
C ASP A 116 -1.42 -11.27 8.87
N VAL A 117 -1.25 -12.05 7.78
CA VAL A 117 0.03 -12.68 7.46
C VAL A 117 1.08 -11.64 7.07
N LEU A 118 0.70 -10.63 6.31
CA LEU A 118 1.60 -9.55 5.90
C LEU A 118 2.10 -8.76 7.12
N ASP A 119 1.21 -8.40 8.02
CA ASP A 119 1.54 -7.69 9.27
C ASP A 119 2.48 -8.54 10.14
N ASP A 120 2.26 -9.87 10.20
CA ASP A 120 3.13 -10.81 10.91
C ASP A 120 4.52 -10.94 10.24
N LEU A 121 4.57 -10.91 8.90
CA LEU A 121 5.82 -10.88 8.15
C LEU A 121 6.63 -9.61 8.43
N PHE A 122 5.99 -8.44 8.47
CA PHE A 122 6.64 -7.17 8.82
C PHE A 122 7.11 -7.18 10.28
N ALA A 123 6.28 -7.65 11.21
CA ALA A 123 6.65 -7.75 12.61
C ALA A 123 7.89 -8.63 12.81
N ASN A 124 8.03 -9.71 12.04
CA ASN A 124 9.15 -10.65 12.10
C ASN A 124 10.20 -10.44 11.01
N GLN A 125 10.22 -9.30 10.32
CA GLN A 125 11.06 -9.05 9.14
C GLN A 125 12.53 -9.40 9.36
N THR A 126 13.13 -8.93 10.46
CA THR A 126 14.55 -9.21 10.78
C THR A 126 14.81 -10.71 10.89
N GLY A 127 13.89 -11.46 11.52
CA GLY A 127 13.99 -12.91 11.65
C GLY A 127 13.88 -13.62 10.30
N VAL A 128 12.96 -13.19 9.45
CA VAL A 128 12.77 -13.75 8.09
C VAL A 128 14.00 -13.49 7.21
N VAL A 129 14.53 -12.27 7.22
CA VAL A 129 15.75 -11.91 6.47
C VAL A 129 16.95 -12.70 6.95
N THR A 130 17.15 -12.79 8.27
CA THR A 130 18.23 -13.59 8.86
C THR A 130 18.10 -15.07 8.51
N ALA A 131 16.88 -15.62 8.59
CA ALA A 131 16.63 -17.00 8.22
C ALA A 131 16.91 -17.27 6.73
N ALA A 132 16.61 -16.32 5.84
CA ALA A 132 16.94 -16.41 4.43
C ALA A 132 18.47 -16.47 4.21
N GLN A 133 19.22 -15.61 4.91
CA GLN A 133 20.69 -15.58 4.83
C GLN A 133 21.32 -16.88 5.35
N ASN A 134 20.73 -17.50 6.36
CA ASN A 134 21.23 -18.72 6.98
C ASN A 134 20.68 -20.01 6.35
N GLY A 135 19.86 -19.92 5.27
CA GLY A 135 19.26 -21.10 4.62
C GLY A 135 18.15 -21.78 5.41
N THR A 136 17.58 -21.11 6.42
CA THR A 136 16.52 -21.65 7.30
C THR A 136 15.16 -20.98 7.08
N LEU A 137 14.97 -20.28 5.95
CA LEU A 137 13.77 -19.51 5.61
C LEU A 137 12.48 -20.35 5.70
N LYS A 138 12.51 -21.62 5.20
CA LYS A 138 11.34 -22.52 5.28
C LYS A 138 10.81 -22.62 6.71
N GLY A 139 11.70 -22.85 7.68
CA GLY A 139 11.31 -22.98 9.08
C GLY A 139 10.70 -21.68 9.65
N ALA A 140 11.30 -20.53 9.34
CA ALA A 140 10.79 -19.23 9.77
C ALA A 140 9.37 -18.97 9.21
N LEU A 141 9.16 -19.21 7.92
CA LEU A 141 7.85 -19.05 7.28
C LEU A 141 6.81 -20.07 7.78
N GLN A 142 7.21 -21.30 8.08
CA GLN A 142 6.32 -22.29 8.72
C GLN A 142 5.81 -21.85 10.10
N VAL A 143 6.65 -21.18 10.89
CA VAL A 143 6.23 -20.62 12.19
C VAL A 143 5.16 -19.56 11.99
N ILE A 144 5.31 -18.67 11.01
CA ILE A 144 4.30 -17.66 10.66
C ILE A 144 3.04 -18.35 10.13
N GLY A 145 3.16 -19.27 9.18
CA GLY A 145 2.04 -19.97 8.57
C GLY A 145 1.15 -20.69 9.59
N LYS A 146 1.76 -21.32 10.61
CA LYS A 146 1.01 -22.00 11.69
C LYS A 146 0.09 -21.04 12.46
N ARG A 147 0.50 -19.81 12.69
CA ARG A 147 -0.35 -18.80 13.35
C ARG A 147 -1.58 -18.42 12.53
N HIS A 148 -1.49 -18.63 11.22
CA HIS A 148 -2.54 -18.26 10.27
C HIS A 148 -3.28 -19.46 9.64
N GLY A 149 -3.12 -20.67 10.21
CA GLY A 149 -3.90 -21.86 9.84
C GLY A 149 -3.24 -22.79 8.82
N ILE A 150 -1.95 -22.58 8.51
CA ILE A 150 -1.14 -23.52 7.72
C ILE A 150 -0.33 -24.36 8.70
N GLU A 151 -1.00 -25.36 9.30
CA GLU A 151 -0.51 -26.05 10.51
C GLU A 151 0.54 -27.12 10.24
N THR A 152 0.44 -27.78 9.08
CA THR A 152 1.30 -28.93 8.74
C THR A 152 2.33 -28.58 7.67
N GLU A 153 3.44 -29.33 7.70
CA GLU A 153 4.46 -29.21 6.65
C GLU A 153 3.88 -29.52 5.26
N ALA A 154 3.02 -30.51 5.15
CA ALA A 154 2.39 -30.87 3.87
C ALA A 154 1.51 -29.72 3.31
N GLN A 155 0.76 -29.04 4.18
CA GLN A 155 0.01 -27.83 3.76
C GLN A 155 0.96 -26.72 3.30
N PHE A 156 2.01 -26.48 4.04
CA PHE A 156 3.01 -25.49 3.68
C PHE A 156 3.67 -25.79 2.34
N ASP A 157 4.12 -27.04 2.12
CA ASP A 157 4.77 -27.45 0.88
C ASP A 157 3.81 -27.35 -0.31
N ALA A 158 2.55 -27.74 -0.15
CA ALA A 158 1.52 -27.56 -1.17
C ALA A 158 1.32 -26.09 -1.54
N CYS A 159 1.38 -25.18 -0.57
CA CYS A 159 1.35 -23.74 -0.81
C CYS A 159 2.54 -23.28 -1.64
N MET A 160 3.75 -23.65 -1.22
CA MET A 160 4.99 -23.21 -1.89
C MET A 160 5.11 -23.77 -3.31
N GLU A 161 4.48 -24.89 -3.61
CA GLU A 161 4.43 -25.51 -4.93
C GLU A 161 3.33 -24.94 -5.83
N ASN A 162 2.43 -24.10 -5.31
CA ASN A 162 1.33 -23.53 -6.09
C ASN A 162 1.84 -22.63 -7.22
N ARG A 163 1.65 -23.07 -8.44
CA ARG A 163 2.11 -22.36 -9.66
C ARG A 163 1.28 -21.12 -9.96
N ASP A 164 -0.01 -21.15 -9.64
CA ASP A 164 -0.92 -20.05 -9.96
C ASP A 164 -0.53 -18.81 -9.15
N TYR A 165 -0.15 -18.97 -7.87
CA TYR A 165 0.34 -17.86 -7.06
C TYR A 165 1.62 -17.26 -7.64
N ARG A 166 2.56 -18.10 -8.08
CA ARG A 166 3.80 -17.62 -8.70
C ARG A 166 3.56 -16.89 -10.01
N MET A 167 2.60 -17.34 -10.82
CA MET A 167 2.23 -16.67 -12.07
C MET A 167 1.60 -15.31 -11.78
N VAL A 168 0.67 -15.22 -10.82
CA VAL A 168 0.07 -13.95 -10.40
C VAL A 168 1.13 -12.96 -9.91
N LEU A 169 2.08 -13.42 -9.10
CA LEU A 169 3.18 -12.56 -8.60
C LEU A 169 4.10 -12.08 -9.75
N ALA A 170 4.38 -12.95 -10.72
CA ALA A 170 5.18 -12.59 -11.89
C ALA A 170 4.47 -11.54 -12.76
N ASP A 171 3.17 -11.70 -13.01
CA ASP A 171 2.37 -10.76 -13.77
C ASP A 171 2.29 -9.40 -13.05
N LYS A 172 2.07 -9.39 -11.74
CA LYS A 172 2.06 -8.16 -10.92
C LYS A 172 3.42 -7.44 -10.98
N TYR A 173 4.52 -8.18 -10.88
CA TYR A 173 5.87 -7.62 -11.00
C TYR A 173 6.09 -6.98 -12.37
N GLN A 174 5.71 -7.67 -13.45
CA GLN A 174 5.84 -7.15 -14.81
C GLN A 174 5.02 -5.86 -14.99
N VAL A 175 3.75 -5.86 -14.58
CA VAL A 175 2.89 -4.68 -14.66
C VAL A 175 3.47 -3.50 -13.85
N ALA A 176 3.97 -3.78 -12.64
CA ALA A 176 4.61 -2.77 -11.80
C ALA A 176 5.79 -2.11 -12.50
N THR A 177 6.67 -2.93 -13.07
CA THR A 177 7.91 -2.47 -13.72
C THR A 177 7.63 -1.76 -15.05
N GLU A 178 6.86 -2.40 -15.94
CA GLU A 178 6.66 -1.90 -17.31
C GLU A 178 5.67 -0.75 -17.38
N LYS A 179 4.56 -0.82 -16.63
CA LYS A 179 3.50 0.18 -16.69
C LYS A 179 3.73 1.35 -15.75
N TRP A 180 4.22 1.08 -14.54
CA TRP A 180 4.33 2.08 -13.49
C TRP A 180 5.77 2.52 -13.22
N GLY A 181 6.76 1.89 -13.85
CA GLY A 181 8.17 2.17 -13.62
C GLY A 181 8.56 2.00 -12.16
N VAL A 182 7.99 0.98 -11.50
CA VAL A 182 8.38 0.62 -10.12
C VAL A 182 9.75 -0.03 -10.19
N ASP A 183 10.69 0.52 -9.45
CA ASP A 183 12.09 0.08 -9.36
C ASP A 183 12.58 -0.08 -7.93
N SER A 184 11.76 0.35 -6.97
CA SER A 184 12.08 0.37 -5.54
C SER A 184 10.81 0.27 -4.70
N THR A 185 10.96 -0.05 -3.40
CA THR A 185 9.85 -0.15 -2.45
C THR A 185 10.11 0.70 -1.19
N PRO A 186 9.06 1.22 -0.58
CA PRO A 186 7.70 1.27 -1.10
C PRO A 186 7.56 2.31 -2.23
N THR A 187 6.79 1.98 -3.26
CA THR A 187 6.37 2.93 -4.30
C THR A 187 4.86 3.12 -4.24
N PHE A 188 4.43 4.38 -4.27
CA PHE A 188 3.00 4.72 -4.15
C PHE A 188 2.45 5.24 -5.48
N ILE A 189 1.26 4.73 -5.84
CA ILE A 189 0.44 5.26 -6.92
C ILE A 189 -0.82 5.83 -6.31
N VAL A 190 -1.00 7.14 -6.38
CA VAL A 190 -2.15 7.82 -5.80
C VAL A 190 -3.02 8.36 -6.93
N ASN A 191 -4.28 7.93 -6.97
CA ASN A 191 -5.22 8.29 -8.04
C ASN A 191 -4.61 8.13 -9.44
N GLY A 192 -3.87 7.01 -9.66
CA GLY A 192 -3.26 6.67 -10.95
C GLY A 192 -2.00 7.45 -11.30
N LYS A 193 -1.41 8.17 -10.37
CA LYS A 193 -0.14 8.88 -10.56
C LYS A 193 0.90 8.39 -9.57
N LYS A 194 2.12 8.11 -10.04
CA LYS A 194 3.25 7.81 -9.16
C LYS A 194 3.54 9.04 -8.30
N HIS A 195 3.48 8.87 -6.98
CA HIS A 195 3.80 9.91 -6.02
C HIS A 195 5.03 9.51 -5.21
N LEU A 196 6.02 10.39 -5.23
CA LEU A 196 7.27 10.18 -4.50
C LEU A 196 7.15 10.87 -3.14
N PHE A 197 6.90 10.07 -2.10
CA PHE A 197 7.17 10.51 -0.73
C PHE A 197 8.65 10.26 -0.50
N GLU A 198 9.45 11.29 -0.51
CA GLU A 198 10.88 11.17 -0.24
C GLU A 198 11.12 10.55 1.15
N ASN A 199 12.15 9.72 1.28
CA ASN A 199 12.38 8.95 2.51
C ASN A 199 12.46 9.84 3.75
N GLU A 200 13.05 11.04 3.63
CA GLU A 200 13.22 11.98 4.73
C GLU A 200 11.94 12.71 5.13
N THR A 201 10.94 12.75 4.22
CA THR A 201 9.64 13.41 4.46
C THR A 201 8.50 12.42 4.62
N ARG A 202 8.78 11.11 4.56
CA ARG A 202 7.76 10.08 4.71
C ARG A 202 7.30 10.02 6.17
N SER A 203 6.14 10.60 6.41
CA SER A 203 5.52 10.69 7.74
C SER A 203 4.00 10.69 7.61
N VAL A 204 3.29 10.41 8.68
CA VAL A 204 1.83 10.55 8.75
C VAL A 204 1.40 11.94 8.30
N GLU A 205 2.11 12.98 8.71
CA GLU A 205 1.81 14.37 8.35
C GLU A 205 1.92 14.60 6.84
N SER A 206 2.99 14.14 6.18
CA SER A 206 3.18 14.31 4.73
C SER A 206 2.10 13.59 3.93
N PHE A 207 1.73 12.36 4.32
CA PHE A 207 0.63 11.63 3.71
C PHE A 207 -0.70 12.33 3.95
N SER A 208 -0.98 12.74 5.18
CA SER A 208 -2.22 13.43 5.54
C SER A 208 -2.39 14.71 4.74
N LYS A 209 -1.38 15.55 4.70
CA LYS A 209 -1.39 16.79 3.90
C LYS A 209 -1.71 16.54 2.43
N TYR A 210 -1.11 15.51 1.86
CA TYR A 210 -1.35 15.15 0.46
C TYR A 210 -2.76 14.61 0.25
N ILE A 211 -3.23 13.70 1.10
CA ILE A 211 -4.59 13.15 1.05
C ILE A 211 -5.63 14.26 1.21
N ASP A 212 -5.46 15.13 2.20
CA ASP A 212 -6.37 16.24 2.49
C ASP A 212 -6.45 17.21 1.29
N SER A 213 -5.33 17.45 0.60
CA SER A 213 -5.31 18.26 -0.62
C SER A 213 -6.11 17.62 -1.77
N LEU A 214 -6.12 16.30 -1.88
CA LEU A 214 -6.90 15.56 -2.88
C LEU A 214 -8.38 15.52 -2.54
N LEU A 215 -8.72 15.57 -1.26
CA LEU A 215 -10.09 15.61 -0.78
C LEU A 215 -10.71 17.02 -0.85
N GLY A 216 -9.91 18.05 -1.13
CA GLY A 216 -10.35 19.44 -1.09
C GLY A 216 -10.58 19.96 0.34
N GLU A 217 -10.08 19.26 1.33
CA GLU A 217 -10.11 19.69 2.72
C GLU A 217 -8.95 20.65 2.95
N GLU A 218 -9.24 21.93 3.26
CA GLU A 218 -8.23 22.85 3.75
C GLU A 218 -7.68 22.27 5.06
N THR A 219 -6.38 22.06 5.13
CA THR A 219 -5.70 21.77 6.40
C THR A 219 -6.07 22.88 7.37
N PRO A 220 -6.63 22.61 8.55
CA PRO A 220 -6.83 23.68 9.54
C PRO A 220 -5.47 24.35 9.74
N ALA A 221 -5.40 25.64 9.41
CA ALA A 221 -4.20 26.43 9.69
C ALA A 221 -3.84 26.19 11.15
N ALA A 222 -2.63 25.74 11.40
CA ALA A 222 -2.09 25.65 12.75
C ALA A 222 -2.43 26.97 13.43
N THR A 223 -3.28 26.91 14.45
CA THR A 223 -3.61 28.07 15.25
C THR A 223 -2.29 28.50 15.88
N GLU A 224 -1.67 29.48 15.26
CA GLU A 224 -0.53 30.20 15.81
C GLU A 224 -1.02 30.73 17.16
N THR A 225 -0.64 30.01 18.21
CA THR A 225 -0.93 30.43 19.58
C THR A 225 -0.23 31.77 19.75
N ALA A 226 -1.03 32.84 19.65
CA ALA A 226 -0.57 34.17 19.96
C ALA A 226 0.12 34.12 21.33
N ALA A 227 1.39 34.46 21.34
CA ALA A 227 2.14 34.66 22.55
C ALA A 227 1.37 35.62 23.48
N PRO A 228 1.29 35.32 24.77
CA PRO A 228 0.67 36.27 25.71
C PRO A 228 1.46 37.58 25.69
N THR A 229 0.79 38.67 25.38
CA THR A 229 1.30 40.02 25.59
C THR A 229 1.66 40.15 27.06
N GLU A 230 2.94 40.38 27.34
CA GLU A 230 3.44 40.78 28.65
C GLU A 230 2.66 42.01 29.12
N ASP A 231 1.81 41.82 30.11
CA ASP A 231 1.19 42.89 30.86
C ASP A 231 2.17 43.39 31.91
N THR A 232 2.52 44.63 31.78
CA THR A 232 3.45 45.39 32.60
C THR A 232 2.93 45.45 34.03
N ALA A 233 3.50 44.71 34.96
CA ALA A 233 3.26 44.85 36.39
C ALA A 233 4.21 45.89 36.99
N PRO A 234 3.78 46.77 37.90
CA PRO A 234 4.57 47.88 38.45
C PRO A 234 5.61 47.40 39.46
N GLN A 235 6.78 48.03 39.42
CA GLN A 235 7.88 47.83 40.36
C GLN A 235 7.48 48.22 41.80
N PRO A 236 7.84 47.42 42.81
CA PRO A 236 7.95 47.92 44.16
C PRO A 236 9.35 48.47 44.46
N THR A 237 9.32 49.62 45.05
CA THR A 237 10.41 50.40 45.64
C THR A 237 11.29 49.62 46.62
N GLN A 238 12.58 49.93 46.56
CA GLN A 238 13.65 49.53 47.53
C GLN A 238 13.32 50.02 48.95
N ALA A 239 13.58 49.16 49.92
CA ALA A 239 13.86 49.57 51.31
C ALA A 239 14.97 48.65 51.86
N ASP A 240 15.94 49.32 52.40
CA ASP A 240 17.17 48.92 53.01
C ASP A 240 17.05 47.97 54.22
N ALA A 241 18.08 47.24 54.51
CA ALA A 241 18.73 46.89 55.79
C ALA A 241 19.22 45.44 55.77
N GLU A 242 20.46 45.26 55.73
CA GLU A 242 21.49 45.18 56.77
C GLU A 242 21.72 43.79 57.40
N SER A 243 22.97 43.36 57.27
CA SER A 243 23.79 42.54 58.17
C SER A 243 23.42 41.08 58.53
N GLY A 244 24.43 40.24 58.36
CA GLY A 244 24.60 39.05 59.20
C GLY A 244 25.27 37.86 58.55
N VAL A 245 26.60 37.88 58.46
CA VAL A 245 27.43 36.67 58.38
C VAL A 245 27.56 36.09 59.81
N PRO A 246 27.63 34.80 60.06
CA PRO A 246 28.91 34.10 60.01
C PRO A 246 28.84 32.63 59.44
N GLU A 247 29.87 32.30 58.74
CA GLU A 247 30.80 31.21 58.82
C GLU A 247 30.61 30.10 59.89
N THR A 248 30.67 28.86 59.42
CA THR A 248 31.47 27.75 60.00
C THR A 248 31.23 26.54 59.05
N THR A 249 32.27 26.08 58.36
CA THR A 249 33.24 25.02 58.73
C THR A 249 32.59 23.66 58.99
N ASP A 250 32.95 22.73 58.18
CA ASP A 250 33.72 21.47 58.39
C ASP A 250 33.02 20.18 58.01
N GLN A 251 33.75 19.45 57.16
CA GLN A 251 34.14 18.03 57.20
C GLN A 251 33.07 16.94 57.50
N GLN A 252 32.86 16.08 56.60
CA GLN A 252 33.53 14.77 56.38
C GLN A 252 32.97 14.07 55.15
#